data_ccee4e828e8b1e60434ecc1fe45a4e30
#
_entry.id   ccee4e828e8b1e60434ecc1fe45a4e30
#
_cell.length_a   1.000
_cell.length_b   1.000
_cell.length_c   1.000
_cell.angle_alpha   90.00
_cell.angle_beta   90.00
_cell.angle_gamma   90.00
#
_symmetry.space_group_name_H-M   'P 1'
#
loop_
_entity.id
_entity.type
_entity.pdbx_description
1 polymer ?
#
loop_
_entity_poly.entity_id
_entity_poly.type
_entity_poly.pdbx_seq_one_letter_code
_entity_poly.pdbx_strand_id
1 'polypeptide(L)'
;MALLRPVLFERKTKMIMSNVPTGGRRVANLPLGKLLSTPGAVEALAKAGQSGAELIERHRHGDWGEVSATDWAANDRALTDGERIVSAYSLKNGVKIWIISEANREVTTLLLPDEY
;
A
#
# COMPACT_ATOMS: atom_id res chain seq x y z
N MET A 1 -0.41 -21.15 -3.83
CA MET A 1 -0.06 -20.11 -3.49
C MET A 1 0.76 -19.40 -4.40
N ALA A 2 0.50 -18.33 -4.68
CA ALA A 2 1.20 -17.61 -5.56
C ALA A 2 2.53 -17.28 -5.05
N LEU A 3 3.48 -17.33 -5.83
CA LEU A 3 4.70 -17.00 -5.43
C LEU A 3 4.97 -15.68 -5.81
N LEU A 4 4.84 -14.75 -4.99
CA LEU A 4 5.16 -13.41 -5.27
C LEU A 4 6.64 -13.30 -5.46
N ARG A 5 7.07 -12.57 -6.43
CA ARG A 5 8.47 -12.36 -6.62
C ARG A 5 8.65 -10.91 -6.46
N PRO A 6 8.55 -10.37 -5.29
CA PRO A 6 8.61 -8.94 -5.08
C PRO A 6 9.98 -8.39 -5.36
N VAL A 7 10.00 -7.16 -5.81
CA VAL A 7 11.23 -6.51 -6.11
C VAL A 7 11.37 -5.43 -5.09
N LEU A 8 12.49 -5.30 -4.45
CA LEU A 8 12.69 -4.32 -3.43
C LEU A 8 12.47 -2.97 -4.03
N PHE A 9 11.57 -2.22 -3.43
CA PHE A 9 11.23 -0.94 -3.92
C PHE A 9 12.09 0.09 -3.28
N GLU A 10 13.25 0.30 -3.65
CA GLU A 10 14.12 1.19 -3.13
C GLU A 10 13.90 2.56 -3.38
N ARG A 11 13.41 3.30 -2.85
CA ARG A 11 13.18 4.58 -2.97
C ARG A 11 13.78 5.29 -2.00
N LYS A 12 14.63 5.66 -1.93
CA LYS A 12 15.24 6.29 -0.94
C LYS A 12 14.52 7.27 -0.47
N THR A 13 13.79 7.53 -0.70
CA THR A 13 13.09 8.45 -0.37
C THR A 13 12.67 8.62 0.75
N LYS A 14 12.77 8.49 1.22
CA LYS A 14 12.41 8.59 2.22
C LYS A 14 11.82 9.52 2.52
N MET A 15 11.43 9.93 2.11
CA MET A 15 10.91 10.61 2.28
C MET A 15 10.21 10.91 2.91
N ILE A 16 9.95 10.98 3.04
CA ILE A 16 9.31 11.20 3.45
C ILE A 16 8.65 11.78 4.00
N MET A 17 8.29 12.31 4.00
CA MET A 17 7.69 12.85 4.36
C MET A 17 7.09 13.05 5.20
N SER A 18 6.92 13.07 5.37
CA SER A 18 6.43 12.88 6.16
C SER A 18 5.96 13.77 7.00
N ASN A 19 5.90 14.36 7.42
CA ASN A 19 5.48 15.14 8.28
C ASN A 19 4.50 15.94 7.79
N VAL A 20 3.67 15.55 7.24
CA VAL A 20 2.74 16.20 6.80
C VAL A 20 1.81 16.52 7.79
N PRO A 21 1.43 17.59 8.05
CA PRO A 21 0.58 17.99 9.08
C PRO A 21 -0.71 17.61 8.70
N THR A 22 -1.42 16.98 9.38
CA THR A 22 -2.69 16.55 9.09
C THR A 22 -3.77 17.47 9.45
N GLY A 23 -3.56 18.52 9.85
CA GLY A 23 -4.62 19.38 10.16
C GLY A 23 -5.47 18.90 11.27
N GLY A 24 -4.94 18.21 12.11
CA GLY A 24 -5.71 17.80 13.21
C GLY A 24 -6.50 16.54 12.99
N ARG A 25 -6.57 15.97 11.86
CA ARG A 25 -7.29 14.85 11.66
C ARG A 25 -6.53 13.69 12.07
N ARG A 26 -7.05 12.79 12.66
CA ARG A 26 -6.44 11.64 13.08
C ARG A 26 -6.24 10.76 11.98
N VAL A 27 -5.16 10.45 11.52
CA VAL A 27 -4.91 9.48 10.51
C VAL A 27 -4.03 8.38 11.03
N ALA A 28 -4.08 7.27 10.43
CA ALA A 28 -3.30 6.13 10.84
C ALA A 28 -1.86 6.43 10.51
N ASN A 29 -0.98 5.73 11.13
CA ASN A 29 0.42 5.89 10.84
C ASN A 29 0.95 4.46 10.84
N LEU A 30 0.63 3.71 9.82
CA LEU A 30 0.95 2.31 9.72
C LEU A 30 2.42 2.10 9.41
N PRO A 31 3.15 1.35 10.23
CA PRO A 31 4.54 1.07 9.93
C PRO A 31 4.59 0.18 8.72
N LEU A 32 5.40 0.52 7.74
CA LEU A 32 5.43 -0.22 6.50
C LEU A 32 6.50 -1.29 6.41
N GLY A 33 7.55 -1.14 7.16
CA GLY A 33 8.66 -2.07 7.09
C GLY A 33 9.31 -1.97 5.72
N LYS A 34 9.77 -3.08 5.19
CA LYS A 34 10.45 -3.10 3.93
C LYS A 34 9.42 -2.99 2.82
N LEU A 35 9.66 -2.12 1.86
CA LEU A 35 8.74 -1.94 0.75
C LEU A 35 9.18 -2.78 -0.44
N LEU A 36 8.28 -3.60 -0.93
CA LEU A 36 8.55 -4.47 -2.07
C LEU A 36 7.50 -4.23 -3.14
N SER A 37 7.82 -4.55 -4.37
CA SER A 37 6.86 -4.43 -5.43
C SER A 37 7.09 -5.57 -6.40
N THR A 38 6.03 -6.13 -6.94
CA THR A 38 6.17 -7.18 -7.93
C THR A 38 6.54 -6.53 -9.26
N PRO A 39 7.11 -7.28 -10.17
CA PRO A 39 7.44 -6.72 -11.48
C PRO A 39 6.19 -6.20 -12.20
N GLY A 40 5.05 -6.88 -12.04
CA GLY A 40 3.83 -6.42 -12.67
C GLY A 40 3.37 -5.07 -12.16
N ALA A 41 3.50 -4.86 -10.85
CA ALA A 41 3.11 -3.58 -10.28
C ALA A 41 4.06 -2.47 -10.75
N VAL A 42 5.35 -2.78 -10.83
CA VAL A 42 6.32 -1.80 -11.28
C VAL A 42 5.99 -1.38 -12.72
N GLU A 43 5.70 -2.36 -13.56
CA GLU A 43 5.39 -2.08 -14.92
C GLU A 43 4.08 -1.30 -15.08
N ALA A 44 3.08 -1.66 -14.32
CA ALA A 44 1.79 -0.98 -14.40
C ALA A 44 1.92 0.48 -13.99
N LEU A 45 2.69 0.74 -12.93
CA LEU A 45 2.89 2.11 -12.48
C LEU A 45 3.64 2.91 -13.55
N ALA A 46 4.65 2.30 -14.15
CA ALA A 46 5.42 2.97 -15.17
C ALA A 46 4.53 3.32 -16.37
N LYS A 47 3.70 2.40 -16.79
CA LYS A 47 2.82 2.65 -17.90
C LYS A 47 1.78 3.70 -17.61
N ALA A 48 1.37 3.82 -16.37
CA ALA A 48 0.39 4.81 -15.98
C ALA A 48 1.03 6.18 -15.72
N GLY A 49 2.35 6.22 -15.72
CA GLY A 49 3.06 7.45 -15.43
C GLY A 49 2.84 7.89 -13.99
N GLN A 50 2.69 6.93 -13.07
CA GLN A 50 2.45 7.25 -11.68
C GLN A 50 3.51 6.66 -10.79
N SER A 51 3.71 7.29 -9.66
CA SER A 51 4.66 6.81 -8.69
C SER A 51 3.87 6.02 -7.68
N GLY A 52 4.42 4.94 -7.19
CA GLY A 52 3.79 4.19 -6.13
C GLY A 52 3.79 4.95 -4.81
N ALA A 53 4.62 5.96 -4.68
CA ALA A 53 4.73 6.70 -3.44
C ALA A 53 3.43 7.30 -2.98
N GLU A 54 2.65 7.84 -3.90
CA GLU A 54 1.40 8.44 -3.55
C GLU A 54 0.44 7.40 -3.03
N LEU A 55 0.43 6.21 -3.56
CA LEU A 55 -0.46 5.17 -3.09
C LEU A 55 0.01 4.65 -1.75
N ILE A 56 1.31 4.55 -1.57
CA ILE A 56 1.88 4.10 -0.32
C ILE A 56 1.52 5.06 0.79
N GLU A 57 1.53 6.38 0.51
CA GLU A 57 1.16 7.35 1.51
C GLU A 57 -0.31 7.21 1.88
N ARG A 58 -1.17 6.94 0.93
CA ARG A 58 -2.58 6.75 1.23
C ARG A 58 -2.74 5.53 2.14
N HIS A 59 -2.07 4.45 1.81
CA HIS A 59 -2.14 3.22 2.57
C HIS A 59 -1.63 3.46 4.00
N ARG A 60 -0.52 4.14 4.11
CA ARG A 60 0.07 4.39 5.41
C ARG A 60 -0.81 5.20 6.32
N HIS A 61 -1.60 6.08 5.77
CA HIS A 61 -2.46 6.94 6.56
C HIS A 61 -3.89 6.44 6.70
N GLY A 62 -4.16 5.22 6.28
CA GLY A 62 -5.46 4.64 6.52
C GLY A 62 -6.49 4.89 5.44
N ASP A 63 -6.06 5.31 4.25
CA ASP A 63 -6.96 5.49 3.15
C ASP A 63 -6.85 4.21 2.34
N TRP A 64 -7.71 3.27 2.60
CA TRP A 64 -7.61 1.94 2.03
C TRP A 64 -8.11 1.85 0.58
N GLY A 65 -8.55 2.95 0.03
CA GLY A 65 -8.91 3.02 -1.36
C GLY A 65 -10.24 2.38 -1.71
N GLU A 66 -10.23 1.50 -2.69
CA GLU A 66 -11.46 0.95 -3.21
C GLU A 66 -11.90 -0.37 -2.62
N VAL A 67 -11.56 -0.63 -1.41
CA VAL A 67 -12.01 -1.85 -0.76
C VAL A 67 -13.45 -1.68 -0.32
N SER A 68 -14.14 -2.78 -0.04
CA SER A 68 -15.52 -2.71 0.39
C SER A 68 -15.63 -2.09 1.77
N ALA A 69 -16.81 -1.70 2.16
CA ALA A 69 -17.03 -1.12 3.48
C ALA A 69 -16.63 -2.12 4.56
N THR A 70 -16.91 -3.39 4.34
CA THR A 70 -16.57 -4.41 5.31
C THR A 70 -15.05 -4.52 5.42
N ASP A 71 -14.36 -4.49 4.29
CA ASP A 71 -12.92 -4.60 4.32
C ASP A 71 -12.29 -3.34 4.89
N TRP A 72 -12.90 -2.19 4.66
CA TRP A 72 -12.40 -0.95 5.22
C TRP A 72 -12.43 -1.05 6.74
N ALA A 73 -13.54 -1.51 7.28
CA ALA A 73 -13.68 -1.65 8.73
C ALA A 73 -12.70 -2.68 9.28
N ALA A 74 -12.49 -3.75 8.52
CA ALA A 74 -11.55 -4.78 8.95
C ALA A 74 -10.13 -4.23 9.00
N ASN A 75 -9.77 -3.42 8.02
CA ASN A 75 -8.44 -2.82 8.00
C ASN A 75 -8.27 -1.86 9.19
N ASP A 76 -9.33 -1.10 9.52
CA ASP A 76 -9.24 -0.19 10.64
C ASP A 76 -9.01 -0.97 11.92
N ARG A 77 -9.68 -2.10 12.08
CA ARG A 77 -9.49 -2.91 13.27
C ARG A 77 -8.10 -3.53 13.27
N ALA A 78 -7.61 -3.89 12.08
CA ALA A 78 -6.29 -4.52 11.98
C ALA A 78 -5.17 -3.61 12.44
N LEU A 79 -5.38 -2.30 12.40
CA LEU A 79 -4.38 -1.37 12.90
C LEU A 79 -4.13 -1.63 14.38
N THR A 80 -5.17 -1.96 15.10
CA THR A 80 -5.03 -2.23 16.52
C THR A 80 -4.74 -3.69 16.77
N ASP A 81 -5.38 -4.58 16.06
CA ASP A 81 -5.24 -6.00 16.29
C ASP A 81 -3.99 -6.62 15.69
N GLY A 82 -3.29 -5.91 14.87
CA GLY A 82 -2.06 -6.44 14.31
C GLY A 82 -2.26 -7.49 13.24
N GLU A 83 -3.28 -7.33 12.41
CA GLU A 83 -3.51 -8.26 11.35
C GLU A 83 -3.15 -7.67 10.00
N ARG A 84 -3.12 -8.47 8.96
CA ARG A 84 -2.75 -8.04 7.64
C ARG A 84 -3.71 -6.98 7.14
N ILE A 85 -3.21 -6.00 6.42
CA ILE A 85 -4.02 -4.92 5.87
C ILE A 85 -3.85 -4.90 4.37
N VAL A 86 -4.95 -4.80 3.64
CA VAL A 86 -4.92 -4.79 2.19
C VAL A 86 -5.67 -3.59 1.66
N SER A 87 -5.01 -2.75 0.88
CA SER A 87 -5.63 -1.61 0.23
C SER A 87 -5.73 -1.88 -1.26
N ALA A 88 -6.63 -1.22 -1.95
CA ALA A 88 -6.79 -1.36 -3.39
C ALA A 88 -6.99 0.00 -4.02
N TYR A 89 -6.27 0.27 -5.09
CA TYR A 89 -6.36 1.55 -5.77
C TYR A 89 -6.39 1.34 -7.27
N SER A 90 -6.96 2.29 -8.01
CA SER A 90 -6.93 2.23 -9.45
C SER A 90 -5.93 3.25 -9.96
N LEU A 91 -5.09 2.86 -10.88
CA LEU A 91 -4.16 3.78 -11.50
C LEU A 91 -4.90 4.58 -12.57
N LYS A 92 -4.27 5.61 -13.07
CA LYS A 92 -4.88 6.44 -14.08
C LYS A 92 -5.30 5.66 -15.30
N ASN A 93 -4.63 4.60 -15.62
CA ASN A 93 -4.97 3.79 -16.77
C ASN A 93 -5.97 2.67 -16.43
N GLY A 94 -6.52 2.71 -15.24
CA GLY A 94 -7.52 1.74 -14.85
C GLY A 94 -7.01 0.43 -14.26
N VAL A 95 -5.70 0.26 -14.25
CA VAL A 95 -5.15 -0.97 -13.70
C VAL A 95 -5.23 -0.91 -12.18
N LYS A 96 -5.62 -2.00 -11.54
CA LYS A 96 -5.73 -2.05 -10.11
C LYS A 96 -4.42 -2.44 -9.47
N ILE A 97 -4.10 -1.79 -8.38
CA ILE A 97 -2.92 -2.14 -7.60
C ILE A 97 -3.38 -2.43 -6.17
N TRP A 98 -2.89 -3.48 -5.58
CA TRP A 98 -3.14 -3.76 -4.17
C TRP A 98 -1.86 -3.46 -3.41
N ILE A 99 -2.02 -3.02 -2.17
CA ILE A 99 -0.88 -2.83 -1.28
C ILE A 99 -1.20 -3.64 -0.03
N ILE A 100 -0.33 -4.56 0.31
CA ILE A 100 -0.53 -5.44 1.45
C ILE A 100 0.55 -5.25 2.48
N SER A 101 0.16 -4.97 3.73
CA SER A 101 1.11 -4.92 4.83
C SER A 101 0.90 -6.17 5.66
N GLU A 102 1.96 -6.92 5.91
CA GLU A 102 1.84 -8.16 6.65
C GLU A 102 1.56 -7.88 8.12
N ALA A 103 1.03 -8.88 8.80
CA ALA A 103 0.61 -8.71 10.18
C ALA A 103 1.72 -8.24 11.08
N ASN A 104 2.94 -8.72 10.87
CA ASN A 104 4.03 -8.31 11.73
C ASN A 104 4.64 -6.97 11.34
N ARG A 105 4.08 -6.33 10.33
CA ARG A 105 4.51 -5.02 9.83
C ARG A 105 5.96 -5.00 9.34
N GLU A 106 6.48 -6.14 8.96
CA GLU A 106 7.83 -6.17 8.47
C GLU A 106 7.95 -5.93 6.98
N VAL A 107 6.89 -6.14 6.25
CA VAL A 107 6.93 -6.00 4.81
C VAL A 107 5.62 -5.44 4.28
N THR A 108 5.70 -4.51 3.35
CA THR A 108 4.54 -4.00 2.64
C THR A 108 4.83 -4.17 1.16
N THR A 109 3.92 -4.79 0.43
CA THR A 109 4.13 -5.15 -0.97
C THR A 109 3.08 -4.54 -1.87
N LEU A 110 3.52 -3.99 -3.02
CA LEU A 110 2.63 -3.52 -4.06
C LEU A 110 2.55 -4.63 -5.09
N LEU A 111 1.36 -4.98 -5.53
CA LEU A 111 1.22 -6.05 -6.49
C LEU A 111 -0.07 -5.89 -7.27
N LEU A 112 -0.18 -6.61 -8.37
CA LEU A 112 -1.42 -6.64 -9.12
C LEU A 112 -2.30 -7.71 -8.47
N PRO A 113 -3.61 -7.57 -8.50
CA PRO A 113 -4.48 -8.55 -7.85
C PRO A 113 -4.24 -9.99 -8.31
N ASP A 114 -3.95 -10.18 -9.60
CA ASP A 114 -3.74 -11.53 -10.06
C ASP A 114 -2.34 -12.05 -9.78
N GLU A 115 -1.53 -11.30 -9.08
CA GLU A 115 -0.24 -11.78 -8.67
C GLU A 115 -0.33 -12.26 -7.22
N TYR A 116 -1.47 -12.13 -6.62
CA TYR A 116 -1.64 -12.51 -5.23
C TYR A 116 -1.85 -14.04 -5.12
#